data_c3f7c54f7b641ba8e65ef7b99e754d7a
#
_entry.id   c3f7c54f7b641ba8e65ef7b99e754d7a
#
_cell.length_a   1.000
_cell.length_b   1.000
_cell.length_c   1.000
_cell.angle_alpha   90.00
_cell.angle_beta   90.00
_cell.angle_gamma   90.00
#
_symmetry.space_group_name_H-M   'P 1'
#
loop_
_entity.id
_entity.type
_entity.pdbx_description
1 polymer ?
#
loop_
_entity_poly.entity_id
_entity_poly.type
_entity_poly.pdbx_seq_one_letter_code
_entity_poly.pdbx_strand_id
1 'polypeptide(L)'
;MIIADTGFWLALFDRRDNHHQAVRAFFVTLKEPFITTLPVLTEVCYLLQTRCYPLKATDFLMAQQAGLFHLFTISEDHLLKMSQLMIEYADLPMDLADASLVLLAEELGHGRIVSTDRRDFHTYRWKNSEPLSNLLEGVL
;
A
#
# COMPACT_ATOMS: atom_id res chain seq x y z
N MET A 1 12.03 5.61 2.50
CA MET A 1 10.75 5.11 3.04
C MET A 1 10.26 3.96 2.21
N ILE A 2 9.54 3.03 2.82
CA ILE A 2 8.98 1.86 2.14
C ILE A 2 7.51 2.12 1.84
N ILE A 3 7.12 1.95 0.58
CA ILE A 3 5.72 2.11 0.16
C ILE A 3 4.92 0.94 0.71
N ALA A 4 3.76 1.20 1.34
CA ALA A 4 2.93 0.15 1.91
C ALA A 4 1.54 0.13 1.29
N ASP A 5 1.12 -1.04 0.85
CA ASP A 5 -0.15 -1.32 0.21
C ASP A 5 -1.20 -1.74 1.24
N THR A 6 -2.45 -1.72 0.83
CA THR A 6 -3.62 -2.11 1.63
C THR A 6 -3.45 -3.48 2.29
N GLY A 7 -3.06 -4.50 1.53
CA GLY A 7 -2.92 -5.86 2.05
C GLY A 7 -1.89 -5.98 3.17
N PHE A 8 -0.81 -5.21 3.09
CA PHE A 8 0.20 -5.17 4.16
C PHE A 8 -0.41 -4.66 5.47
N TRP A 9 -1.14 -3.56 5.41
CA TRP A 9 -1.76 -3.00 6.61
C TRP A 9 -2.83 -3.91 7.20
N LEU A 10 -3.63 -4.55 6.33
CA LEU A 10 -4.64 -5.52 6.78
C LEU A 10 -3.98 -6.71 7.47
N ALA A 11 -2.93 -7.26 6.88
CA ALA A 11 -2.20 -8.38 7.47
C ALA A 11 -1.58 -8.00 8.83
N LEU A 12 -1.10 -6.76 8.95
CA LEU A 12 -0.51 -6.29 10.21
C LEU A 12 -1.55 -6.09 11.31
N PHE A 13 -2.73 -5.55 10.97
CA PHE A 13 -3.75 -5.15 11.94
C PHE A 13 -4.84 -6.18 12.17
N ASP A 14 -5.04 -7.15 11.27
CA ASP A 14 -6.06 -8.20 11.42
C ASP A 14 -5.38 -9.54 11.74
N ARG A 15 -5.51 -9.99 12.99
CA ARG A 15 -4.91 -11.25 13.45
C ARG A 15 -5.39 -12.48 12.68
N ARG A 16 -6.55 -12.39 12.03
CA ARG A 16 -7.14 -13.49 11.27
C ARG A 16 -6.71 -13.50 9.81
N ASP A 17 -5.96 -12.47 9.37
CA ASP A 17 -5.43 -12.44 8.02
C ASP A 17 -4.44 -13.59 7.81
N ASN A 18 -4.50 -14.24 6.65
CA ASN A 18 -3.65 -15.39 6.33
C ASN A 18 -2.15 -15.06 6.40
N HIS A 19 -1.79 -13.81 6.17
CA HIS A 19 -0.41 -13.35 6.16
C HIS A 19 0.01 -12.65 7.45
N HIS A 20 -0.86 -12.65 8.47
CA HIS A 20 -0.61 -11.87 9.69
C HIS A 20 0.74 -12.23 10.34
N GLN A 21 1.01 -13.52 10.55
CA GLN A 21 2.21 -13.93 11.25
C GLN A 21 3.48 -13.59 10.47
N ALA A 22 3.48 -13.87 9.16
CA ALA A 22 4.62 -13.57 8.30
C ALA A 22 4.89 -12.07 8.20
N VAL A 23 3.84 -11.27 8.02
CA VAL A 23 3.96 -9.81 7.91
C VAL A 23 4.41 -9.21 9.24
N ARG A 24 3.88 -9.67 10.36
CA ARG A 24 4.30 -9.18 11.68
C ARG A 24 5.77 -9.49 11.95
N ALA A 25 6.20 -10.72 11.66
CA ALA A 25 7.59 -11.11 11.83
C ALA A 25 8.53 -10.25 10.97
N PHE A 26 8.12 -9.99 9.73
CA PHE A 26 8.87 -9.10 8.84
C PHE A 26 8.91 -7.67 9.37
N PHE A 27 7.76 -7.16 9.81
CA PHE A 27 7.63 -5.79 10.31
C PHE A 27 8.61 -5.49 11.45
N VAL A 28 8.76 -6.41 12.40
CA VAL A 28 9.64 -6.18 13.56
C VAL A 28 11.13 -6.13 13.18
N THR A 29 11.50 -6.61 12.00
CA THR A 29 12.88 -6.52 11.51
C THR A 29 13.19 -5.22 10.79
N LEU A 30 12.16 -4.46 10.39
CA LEU A 30 12.33 -3.23 9.62
C LEU A 30 12.65 -2.05 10.52
N LYS A 31 13.56 -1.21 10.05
CA LYS A 31 13.94 0.02 10.73
C LYS A 31 13.65 1.28 9.91
N GLU A 32 13.16 1.08 8.68
CA GLU A 32 12.80 2.19 7.81
C GLU A 32 11.35 2.60 8.01
N PRO A 33 11.02 3.89 7.88
CA PRO A 33 9.64 4.35 7.94
C PRO A 33 8.85 3.91 6.71
N PHE A 34 7.54 3.80 6.88
CA PHE A 34 6.61 3.52 5.79
C PHE A 34 5.98 4.81 5.27
N ILE A 35 5.52 4.75 4.02
CA ILE A 35 4.75 5.82 3.39
C ILE A 35 3.61 5.20 2.58
N THR A 36 2.45 5.86 2.60
CA THR A 36 1.29 5.39 1.86
C THR A 36 0.44 6.60 1.40
N THR A 37 -0.75 6.34 0.87
CA THR A 37 -1.62 7.36 0.28
C THR A 37 -3.00 7.33 0.90
N LEU A 38 -3.77 8.41 0.75
CA LEU A 38 -5.13 8.47 1.25
C LEU A 38 -6.07 7.43 0.63
N PRO A 39 -6.04 7.14 -0.69
CA PRO A 39 -6.84 6.05 -1.23
C PRO A 39 -6.59 4.70 -0.56
N VAL A 40 -5.33 4.39 -0.23
CA VAL A 40 -4.98 3.18 0.53
C VAL A 40 -5.60 3.23 1.93
N LEU A 41 -5.48 4.37 2.63
CA LEU A 41 -6.09 4.53 3.95
C LEU A 41 -7.59 4.30 3.92
N THR A 42 -8.27 4.84 2.92
CA THR A 42 -9.70 4.67 2.75
C THR A 42 -10.07 3.19 2.65
N GLU A 43 -9.34 2.45 1.83
CA GLU A 43 -9.57 1.02 1.64
C GLU A 43 -9.28 0.23 2.92
N VAL A 44 -8.15 0.50 3.57
CA VAL A 44 -7.78 -0.16 4.84
C VAL A 44 -8.84 0.08 5.91
N CYS A 45 -9.27 1.32 6.09
CA CYS A 45 -10.27 1.66 7.10
C CYS A 45 -11.59 0.94 6.84
N TYR A 46 -12.06 0.93 5.59
CA TYR A 46 -13.29 0.22 5.22
C TYR A 46 -13.18 -1.28 5.54
N LEU A 47 -12.08 -1.91 5.16
CA LEU A 47 -11.90 -3.34 5.36
C LEU A 47 -11.71 -3.71 6.83
N LEU A 48 -11.01 -2.88 7.61
CA LEU A 48 -10.90 -3.11 9.06
C LEU A 48 -12.25 -2.98 9.76
N GLN A 49 -13.08 -2.01 9.35
CA GLN A 49 -14.41 -1.83 9.90
C GLN A 49 -15.32 -3.02 9.62
N THR A 50 -15.21 -3.62 8.44
CA THR A 50 -16.07 -4.73 8.03
C THR A 50 -15.54 -6.08 8.47
N ARG A 51 -14.24 -6.31 8.47
CA ARG A 51 -13.62 -7.59 8.84
C ARG A 51 -13.44 -7.76 10.35
N CYS A 52 -13.17 -6.67 11.07
CA CYS A 52 -12.93 -6.70 12.51
C CYS A 52 -14.10 -6.07 13.25
N TYR A 53 -13.99 -4.80 13.58
CA TYR A 53 -15.03 -4.00 14.24
C TYR A 53 -14.81 -2.53 13.88
N PRO A 54 -15.86 -1.68 14.00
CA PRO A 54 -15.78 -0.31 13.49
C PRO A 54 -14.61 0.52 14.01
N LEU A 55 -14.27 0.42 15.30
CA LEU A 55 -13.21 1.21 15.89
C LEU A 55 -11.80 0.68 15.57
N LYS A 56 -11.68 -0.48 14.91
CA LYS A 56 -10.37 -0.98 14.48
C LYS A 56 -9.70 -0.04 13.49
N ALA A 57 -10.49 0.63 12.64
CA ALA A 57 -9.98 1.64 11.73
C ALA A 57 -9.34 2.81 12.48
N THR A 58 -9.92 3.21 13.63
CA THR A 58 -9.34 4.29 14.42
C THR A 58 -8.00 3.91 15.04
N ASP A 59 -7.82 2.63 15.42
CA ASP A 59 -6.52 2.14 15.91
C ASP A 59 -5.44 2.32 14.84
N PHE A 60 -5.77 1.99 13.59
CA PHE A 60 -4.86 2.17 12.47
C PHE A 60 -4.50 3.64 12.26
N LEU A 61 -5.50 4.52 12.25
CA LEU A 61 -5.26 5.95 12.06
C LEU A 61 -4.45 6.57 13.20
N MET A 62 -4.71 6.15 14.44
CA MET A 62 -3.95 6.63 15.60
C MET A 62 -2.50 6.15 15.58
N ALA A 63 -2.23 4.99 14.97
CA ALA A 63 -0.87 4.49 14.81
C ALA A 63 -0.04 5.43 13.92
N GLN A 64 -0.66 6.15 12.99
CA GLN A 64 0.02 7.18 12.21
C GLN A 64 0.57 8.29 13.12
N GLN A 65 -0.22 8.73 14.10
CA GLN A 65 0.22 9.74 15.05
C GLN A 65 1.45 9.27 15.85
N ALA A 66 1.52 7.97 16.11
CA ALA A 66 2.66 7.35 16.80
C ALA A 66 3.86 7.07 15.87
N GLY A 67 3.79 7.48 14.61
CA GLY A 67 4.92 7.38 13.69
C GLY A 67 4.95 6.13 12.81
N LEU A 68 3.84 5.36 12.74
CA LEU A 68 3.83 4.12 11.97
C LEU A 68 4.07 4.36 10.48
N PHE A 69 3.51 5.44 9.92
CA PHE A 69 3.69 5.75 8.50
C PHE A 69 3.58 7.24 8.23
N HIS A 70 4.11 7.64 7.09
CA HIS A 70 3.93 8.97 6.52
C HIS A 70 2.87 8.92 5.43
N LEU A 71 2.15 10.03 5.25
CA LEU A 71 1.11 10.15 4.24
C LEU A 71 1.60 11.04 3.10
N PHE A 72 1.63 10.48 1.89
CA PHE A 72 1.89 11.27 0.69
C PHE A 72 0.61 11.99 0.27
N THR A 73 0.70 13.31 0.03
CA THR A 73 -0.45 14.12 -0.35
C THR A 73 -0.62 14.12 -1.87
N ILE A 74 -1.77 13.61 -2.34
CA ILE A 74 -2.15 13.65 -3.74
C ILE A 74 -2.87 14.99 -4.00
N SER A 75 -2.40 15.71 -5.03
CA SER A 75 -3.02 16.97 -5.44
C SER A 75 -3.87 16.80 -6.69
N GLU A 76 -4.59 17.84 -7.07
CA GLU A 76 -5.38 17.85 -8.31
C GLU A 76 -4.51 17.55 -9.53
N ASP A 77 -3.27 18.01 -9.54
CA ASP A 77 -2.36 17.81 -10.67
C ASP A 77 -2.01 16.33 -10.91
N HIS A 78 -2.18 15.48 -9.91
CA HIS A 78 -1.91 14.06 -10.02
C HIS A 78 -3.06 13.26 -10.63
N LEU A 79 -4.26 13.83 -10.73
CA LEU A 79 -5.45 13.06 -11.14
C LEU A 79 -5.35 12.57 -12.59
N LEU A 80 -4.83 13.40 -13.49
CA LEU A 80 -4.67 12.99 -14.89
C LEU A 80 -3.70 11.81 -15.00
N LYS A 81 -2.58 11.86 -14.31
CA LYS A 81 -1.60 10.77 -14.32
C LYS A 81 -2.18 9.47 -13.78
N MET A 82 -2.94 9.53 -12.69
CA MET A 82 -3.60 8.35 -12.15
C MET A 82 -4.63 7.78 -13.12
N SER A 83 -5.40 8.64 -13.80
CA SER A 83 -6.33 8.22 -14.82
C SER A 83 -5.62 7.48 -15.96
N GLN A 84 -4.50 8.00 -16.42
CA GLN A 84 -3.70 7.37 -17.47
C GLN A 84 -3.19 5.99 -17.05
N LEU A 85 -2.74 5.85 -15.80
CA LEU A 85 -2.31 4.55 -15.25
C LEU A 85 -3.47 3.55 -15.22
N MET A 86 -4.65 3.98 -14.77
CA MET A 86 -5.83 3.11 -14.68
C MET A 86 -6.29 2.66 -16.07
N ILE A 87 -6.15 3.50 -17.10
CA ILE A 87 -6.44 3.13 -18.48
C ILE A 87 -5.42 2.10 -18.98
N GLU A 88 -4.13 2.35 -18.73
CA GLU A 88 -3.05 1.46 -19.18
C GLU A 88 -3.18 0.05 -18.60
N TYR A 89 -3.59 -0.05 -17.33
CA TYR A 89 -3.72 -1.33 -16.62
C TYR A 89 -5.18 -1.74 -16.41
N ALA A 90 -6.08 -1.33 -17.30
CA ALA A 90 -7.51 -1.62 -17.16
C ALA A 90 -7.83 -3.12 -17.13
N ASP A 91 -7.00 -3.95 -17.76
CA ASP A 91 -7.22 -5.41 -17.82
C ASP A 91 -6.97 -6.11 -16.49
N LEU A 92 -6.24 -5.48 -15.54
CA LEU A 92 -5.89 -6.12 -14.25
C LEU A 92 -7.01 -6.14 -13.22
N PRO A 93 -8.02 -5.28 -13.07
CA PRO A 93 -8.08 -3.85 -13.30
C PRO A 93 -7.39 -3.06 -12.17
N MET A 94 -6.57 -2.10 -12.53
CA MET A 94 -5.95 -1.20 -11.56
C MET A 94 -6.99 -0.27 -10.95
N ASP A 95 -7.10 -0.24 -9.63
CA ASP A 95 -7.98 0.70 -8.94
C ASP A 95 -7.23 1.98 -8.54
N LEU A 96 -7.95 2.92 -7.92
CA LEU A 96 -7.35 4.20 -7.54
C LEU A 96 -6.24 4.04 -6.50
N ALA A 97 -6.41 3.11 -5.56
CA ALA A 97 -5.39 2.85 -4.54
C ALA A 97 -4.09 2.37 -5.20
N ASP A 98 -4.19 1.41 -6.13
CA ASP A 98 -3.03 0.90 -6.88
C ASP A 98 -2.35 2.02 -7.68
N ALA A 99 -3.15 2.81 -8.41
CA ALA A 99 -2.63 3.94 -9.20
C ALA A 99 -1.90 4.94 -8.32
N SER A 100 -2.41 5.21 -7.12
CA SER A 100 -1.78 6.14 -6.19
C SER A 100 -0.42 5.66 -5.72
N LEU A 101 -0.22 4.36 -5.60
CA LEU A 101 1.07 3.79 -5.17
C LEU A 101 2.10 3.81 -6.29
N VAL A 102 1.69 3.58 -7.54
CA VAL A 102 2.58 3.74 -8.69
C VAL A 102 3.01 5.21 -8.82
N LEU A 103 2.07 6.14 -8.66
CA LEU A 103 2.38 7.57 -8.65
C LEU A 103 3.38 7.90 -7.53
N LEU A 104 3.16 7.36 -6.33
CA LEU A 104 4.04 7.58 -5.20
C LEU A 104 5.46 7.07 -5.49
N ALA A 105 5.59 5.91 -6.15
CA ALA A 105 6.89 5.39 -6.56
C ALA A 105 7.62 6.37 -7.49
N GLU A 106 6.89 6.95 -8.44
CA GLU A 106 7.46 7.97 -9.35
C GLU A 106 7.94 9.19 -8.57
N GLU A 107 7.17 9.66 -7.61
CA GLU A 107 7.54 10.83 -6.79
C GLU A 107 8.74 10.55 -5.89
N LEU A 108 8.85 9.35 -5.35
CA LEU A 108 9.97 8.95 -4.50
C LEU A 108 11.23 8.61 -5.30
N GLY A 109 11.07 8.23 -6.57
CA GLY A 109 12.18 7.79 -7.40
C GLY A 109 12.63 6.36 -7.12
N HIS A 110 11.79 5.54 -6.51
CA HIS A 110 12.03 4.12 -6.29
C HIS A 110 10.72 3.36 -6.15
N GLY A 111 10.78 2.04 -6.36
CA GLY A 111 9.60 1.18 -6.29
C GLY A 111 9.65 0.14 -5.18
N ARG A 112 10.29 0.44 -4.04
CA ARG A 112 10.36 -0.49 -2.90
C ARG A 112 9.02 -0.48 -2.17
N ILE A 113 8.32 -1.61 -2.20
CA ILE A 113 6.96 -1.75 -1.70
C ILE A 113 6.83 -2.98 -0.80
N VAL A 114 5.90 -2.95 0.14
CA VAL A 114 5.44 -4.12 0.87
C VAL A 114 3.98 -4.37 0.49
N SER A 115 3.70 -5.52 -0.11
CA SER A 115 2.38 -5.88 -0.58
C SER A 115 2.15 -7.38 -0.44
N THR A 116 0.94 -7.76 -0.03
CA THR A 116 0.50 -9.15 -0.07
C THR A 116 -0.11 -9.50 -1.43
N ASP A 117 -0.36 -8.50 -2.28
CA ASP A 117 -0.80 -8.68 -3.66
C ASP A 117 0.43 -8.80 -4.57
N ARG A 118 0.93 -10.03 -4.70
CA ARG A 118 2.16 -10.28 -5.46
C ARG A 118 1.95 -10.22 -6.96
N ARG A 119 0.73 -10.49 -7.43
CA ARG A 119 0.46 -10.57 -8.87
C ARG A 119 0.42 -9.20 -9.54
N ASP A 120 -0.41 -8.30 -9.03
CA ASP A 120 -0.63 -7.00 -9.67
C ASP A 120 0.61 -6.12 -9.55
N PHE A 121 1.21 -6.02 -8.36
CA PHE A 121 2.40 -5.21 -8.17
C PHE A 121 3.65 -5.80 -8.83
N HIS A 122 3.63 -7.06 -9.20
CA HIS A 122 4.68 -7.64 -10.04
C HIS A 122 4.56 -7.17 -11.50
N THR A 123 3.35 -6.80 -11.94
CA THR A 123 3.07 -6.36 -13.33
C THR A 123 3.21 -4.85 -13.50
N TYR A 124 2.80 -4.06 -12.51
CA TYR A 124 2.85 -2.60 -12.60
C TYR A 124 4.28 -2.09 -12.77
N ARG A 125 4.40 -0.96 -13.48
CA ARG A 125 5.70 -0.28 -13.71
C ARG A 125 5.57 1.18 -13.34
N TRP A 126 6.56 1.73 -12.66
CA TRP A 126 6.66 3.16 -12.42
C TRP A 126 7.59 3.77 -13.49
N LYS A 127 7.36 5.03 -13.83
CA LYS A 127 8.01 5.70 -14.99
C LYS A 127 7.92 4.87 -16.28
N ASN A 128 6.81 4.15 -16.47
CA ASN A 128 6.48 3.33 -17.63
C ASN A 128 7.40 2.10 -17.88
N SER A 129 8.50 1.95 -17.14
CA SER A 129 9.48 0.90 -17.43
C SER A 129 10.07 0.22 -16.20
N GLU A 130 10.10 0.89 -15.05
CA GLU A 130 10.79 0.37 -13.88
C GLU A 130 9.89 -0.55 -13.06
N PRO A 131 10.37 -1.75 -12.68
CA PRO A 131 9.58 -2.67 -11.86
C PRO A 131 9.48 -2.19 -10.42
N LEU A 132 8.38 -2.56 -9.77
CA LEU A 132 8.24 -2.43 -8.32
C LEU A 132 8.96 -3.60 -7.65
N SER A 133 9.64 -3.31 -6.56
CA SER A 133 10.37 -4.32 -5.79
C SER A 133 9.62 -4.62 -4.50
N ASN A 134 8.94 -5.76 -4.45
CA ASN A 134 8.15 -6.15 -3.28
C ASN A 134 9.05 -6.83 -2.26
N LEU A 135 9.24 -6.17 -1.11
CA LEU A 135 10.11 -6.67 -0.05
C LEU A 135 9.53 -7.90 0.67
N LEU A 136 8.25 -8.21 0.46
CA LEU A 136 7.63 -9.42 1.00
C LEU A 136 7.80 -10.63 0.08
N GLU A 137 8.37 -10.46 -1.09
CA GLU A 137 8.63 -11.57 -2.00
C GLU A 137 9.61 -12.55 -1.34
N GLY A 138 9.23 -13.82 -1.28
CA GLY A 138 10.00 -14.85 -0.58
C GLY A 138 9.71 -14.94 0.92
N VAL A 139 8.97 -14.00 1.50
CA VAL A 139 8.57 -14.02 2.91
C VAL A 139 7.22 -14.71 3.11
N LEU A 140 6.31 -14.52 2.16
CA LEU A 140 4.95 -15.06 2.25
C LEU A 140 4.84 -16.51 1.81
#